data_47d47ef7885ec39f5640d6472ceb8a3f
#
_entry.id   47d47ef7885ec39f5640d6472ceb8a3f
#
_cell.length_a   1.000
_cell.length_b   1.000
_cell.length_c   1.000
_cell.angle_alpha   90.00
_cell.angle_beta   90.00
_cell.angle_gamma   90.00
#
_symmetry.space_group_name_H-M   'P 1'
#
loop_
_entity.id
_entity.type
_entity.pdbx_description
1 polymer ?
#
loop_
_entity_poly.entity_id
_entity_poly.type
_entity_poly.pdbx_seq_one_letter_code
_entity_poly.pdbx_strand_id
1 'polypeptide(L)'
;INDNTAHTEPNVRATELEIYDGLEASSQNCWPTVGFDIGGINNFLSPVLPAGFYYKTFMWPASFWKKYEYVIRHSAGLGKSPKVADPDIYDHRYIHCDVLIIGAGISGIMAAKTAAQNNLKTLLLDEKTEIGGTTIYQNSDDFKIDNKITSDWLNNEINELKKLNNLEIKT
;
A
#
# COMPACT_ATOMS: atom_id res chain seq x y z
N ILE A 1 -9.12 3.02 11.45
CA ILE A 1 -9.58 1.62 11.45
C ILE A 1 -9.81 1.21 12.88
N ASN A 2 -11.00 0.73 13.20
CA ASN A 2 -11.46 0.56 14.58
C ASN A 2 -10.71 -0.60 15.27
N ASP A 3 -10.15 -0.35 16.45
CA ASP A 3 -9.23 -1.24 17.19
C ASP A 3 -9.78 -2.62 17.59
N ASN A 4 -11.03 -2.96 17.26
CA ASN A 4 -11.69 -4.15 17.77
C ASN A 4 -12.40 -5.02 16.71
N THR A 5 -12.24 -4.72 15.44
CA THR A 5 -12.84 -5.53 14.37
C THR A 5 -11.82 -6.48 13.75
N ALA A 6 -12.29 -7.57 13.19
CA ALA A 6 -11.45 -8.58 12.54
C ALA A 6 -10.66 -8.05 11.32
N HIS A 7 -11.12 -6.93 10.74
CA HIS A 7 -10.50 -6.25 9.59
C HIS A 7 -9.74 -4.97 9.97
N THR A 8 -9.16 -4.93 11.18
CA THR A 8 -8.38 -3.77 11.61
C THR A 8 -6.95 -3.88 11.13
N GLU A 9 -6.52 -2.96 10.28
CA GLU A 9 -5.14 -2.86 9.81
C GLU A 9 -4.44 -1.65 10.44
N PRO A 10 -3.38 -1.85 11.23
CA PRO A 10 -2.57 -0.75 11.76
C PRO A 10 -1.59 -0.22 10.69
N ASN A 11 -1.21 1.03 10.81
CA ASN A 11 -0.20 1.68 9.97
C ASN A 11 -0.49 1.74 8.46
N VAL A 12 -1.76 1.74 8.09
CA VAL A 12 -2.13 1.87 6.68
C VAL A 12 -1.83 3.29 6.20
N ARG A 13 -1.18 3.40 5.05
CA ARG A 13 -0.94 4.68 4.39
C ARG A 13 -2.17 5.10 3.61
N ALA A 14 -2.58 6.36 3.79
CA ALA A 14 -3.76 6.91 3.12
C ALA A 14 -3.68 6.84 1.58
N THR A 15 -2.47 6.77 1.02
CA THR A 15 -2.24 6.70 -0.43
C THR A 15 -2.25 5.29 -1.00
N GLU A 16 -2.32 4.26 -0.15
CA GLU A 16 -2.27 2.85 -0.54
C GLU A 16 -3.61 2.14 -0.34
N LEU A 17 -4.51 2.75 0.43
CA LEU A 17 -5.83 2.19 0.70
C LEU A 17 -6.87 2.76 -0.25
N GLU A 18 -7.59 1.88 -0.92
CA GLU A 18 -8.78 2.26 -1.69
C GLU A 18 -9.90 2.67 -0.73
N ILE A 19 -10.54 3.79 -1.04
CA ILE A 19 -11.65 4.33 -0.23
C ILE A 19 -12.94 3.59 -0.61
N TYR A 20 -13.61 3.04 0.37
CA TYR A 20 -14.90 2.38 0.20
C TYR A 20 -15.93 2.92 1.23
N ASP A 21 -17.21 2.72 0.95
CA ASP A 21 -18.29 3.15 1.84
C ASP A 21 -18.24 2.39 3.18
N GLY A 22 -18.29 3.12 4.28
CA GLY A 22 -18.16 2.58 5.63
C GLY A 22 -16.70 2.42 6.12
N LEU A 23 -15.70 2.93 5.40
CA LEU A 23 -14.33 2.95 5.88
C LEU A 23 -14.18 3.83 7.11
N GLU A 24 -13.73 3.24 8.21
CA GLU A 24 -13.40 3.97 9.44
C GLU A 24 -11.89 4.08 9.63
N ALA A 25 -11.41 5.30 9.81
CA ALA A 25 -10.00 5.56 10.08
C ALA A 25 -9.83 6.27 11.43
N SER A 26 -8.92 5.79 12.27
CA SER A 26 -8.58 6.38 13.56
C SER A 26 -7.10 6.71 13.65
N SER A 27 -6.77 7.78 14.36
CA SER A 27 -5.37 8.11 14.66
C SER A 27 -4.79 7.13 15.67
N GLN A 28 -3.54 6.73 15.46
CA GLN A 28 -2.82 5.83 16.36
C GLN A 28 -1.86 6.55 17.31
N ASN A 29 -1.45 7.77 17.01
CA ASN A 29 -0.44 8.51 17.78
C ASN A 29 -0.92 9.85 18.33
N CYS A 30 -2.10 10.34 17.94
CA CYS A 30 -2.66 11.57 18.49
C CYS A 30 -3.46 11.28 19.76
N TRP A 31 -3.23 12.06 20.80
CA TRP A 31 -3.98 11.97 22.05
C TRP A 31 -4.22 13.36 22.66
N PRO A 32 -5.43 13.72 23.12
CA PRO A 32 -6.68 12.91 23.05
C PRO A 32 -7.37 12.92 21.68
N THR A 33 -7.11 13.89 20.80
CA THR A 33 -7.73 13.98 19.48
C THR A 33 -6.77 14.51 18.42
N VAL A 34 -7.09 14.34 17.16
CA VAL A 34 -6.29 14.87 16.02
C VAL A 34 -6.24 16.42 16.06
N GLY A 35 -7.34 17.07 16.47
CA GLY A 35 -7.40 18.54 16.58
C GLY A 35 -6.68 19.13 17.79
N PHE A 36 -6.45 18.32 18.81
CA PHE A 36 -5.72 18.70 20.03
C PHE A 36 -4.85 17.53 20.49
N ASP A 37 -3.61 17.55 20.02
CA ASP A 37 -2.63 16.50 20.31
C ASP A 37 -1.56 16.97 21.29
N ILE A 38 -1.56 16.41 22.49
CA ILE A 38 -0.53 16.69 23.51
C ILE A 38 0.83 16.16 23.06
N GLY A 39 0.87 15.09 22.24
CA GLY A 39 2.10 14.55 21.66
C GLY A 39 2.84 15.56 20.77
N GLY A 40 2.14 16.58 20.26
CA GLY A 40 2.71 17.68 19.48
C GLY A 40 3.80 18.49 20.21
N ILE A 41 3.84 18.40 21.55
CA ILE A 41 4.94 18.97 22.38
C ILE A 41 6.30 18.40 21.93
N ASN A 42 6.36 17.17 21.46
CA ASN A 42 7.60 16.55 20.96
C ASN A 42 8.22 17.33 19.79
N ASN A 43 7.43 18.08 19.04
CA ASN A 43 7.93 18.90 17.94
C ASN A 43 8.84 20.03 18.44
N PHE A 44 8.55 20.59 19.63
CA PHE A 44 9.39 21.60 20.25
C PHE A 44 10.70 21.01 20.81
N LEU A 45 10.69 19.72 21.16
CA LEU A 45 11.87 19.02 21.67
C LEU A 45 12.74 18.45 20.53
N SER A 46 12.28 18.47 19.29
CA SER A 46 12.98 17.87 18.15
C SER A 46 14.42 18.37 17.94
N PRO A 47 14.77 19.67 18.19
CA PRO A 47 16.15 20.11 18.07
C PRO A 47 17.11 19.51 19.12
N VAL A 48 16.54 19.07 20.26
CA VAL A 48 17.32 18.50 21.41
C VAL A 48 17.35 16.97 21.32
N LEU A 49 16.48 16.39 20.50
CA LEU A 49 16.31 14.94 20.32
C LEU A 49 16.80 14.51 18.94
N PRO A 50 18.11 14.46 18.67
CA PRO A 50 18.61 14.04 17.36
C PRO A 50 18.28 12.59 17.08
N ALA A 51 18.28 12.23 15.79
CA ALA A 51 18.06 10.85 15.38
C ALA A 51 19.00 9.88 16.12
N GLY A 52 18.42 8.86 16.73
CA GLY A 52 19.18 7.87 17.51
C GLY A 52 19.37 8.20 19.00
N PHE A 53 18.83 9.33 19.51
CA PHE A 53 18.91 9.65 20.96
C PHE A 53 18.33 8.52 21.82
N TYR A 54 17.30 7.85 21.35
CA TYR A 54 16.62 6.76 22.06
C TYR A 54 17.51 5.53 22.25
N TYR A 55 18.43 5.26 21.35
CA TYR A 55 19.40 4.16 21.51
C TYR A 55 20.30 4.34 22.71
N LYS A 56 20.69 5.57 23.03
CA LYS A 56 21.54 5.87 24.17
C LYS A 56 20.74 6.08 25.46
N THR A 57 19.59 6.74 25.36
CA THR A 57 18.81 7.18 26.53
C THR A 57 18.01 6.03 27.14
N PHE A 58 17.44 5.14 26.33
CA PHE A 58 16.56 4.07 26.80
C PHE A 58 17.22 2.69 26.93
N MET A 59 18.53 2.59 26.70
CA MET A 59 19.28 1.36 26.88
C MET A 59 19.65 1.08 28.35
N TRP A 60 19.53 2.06 29.22
CA TRP A 60 19.84 1.91 30.64
C TRP A 60 18.71 2.40 31.55
N PRO A 61 18.30 1.64 32.57
CA PRO A 61 18.70 0.24 32.81
C PRO A 61 18.01 -0.72 31.83
N ALA A 62 18.74 -1.74 31.39
CA ALA A 62 18.27 -2.69 30.36
C ALA A 62 16.98 -3.43 30.77
N SER A 63 16.73 -3.62 32.08
CA SER A 63 15.50 -4.22 32.61
C SER A 63 14.23 -3.43 32.27
N PHE A 64 14.36 -2.14 31.98
CA PHE A 64 13.22 -1.27 31.64
C PHE A 64 12.91 -1.22 30.14
N TRP A 65 13.72 -1.88 29.31
CA TRP A 65 13.56 -1.82 27.84
C TRP A 65 12.12 -2.11 27.37
N LYS A 66 11.47 -3.11 27.90
CA LYS A 66 10.08 -3.44 27.52
C LYS A 66 9.09 -2.30 27.81
N LYS A 67 9.33 -1.50 28.85
CA LYS A 67 8.49 -0.33 29.15
C LYS A 67 8.79 0.83 28.21
N TYR A 68 10.07 1.05 27.94
CA TYR A 68 10.49 2.09 26.98
C TYR A 68 10.00 1.77 25.57
N GLU A 69 10.14 0.51 25.13
CA GLU A 69 9.67 0.05 23.83
C GLU A 69 8.16 0.29 23.66
N TYR A 70 7.37 0.02 24.68
CA TYR A 70 5.93 0.28 24.65
C TYR A 70 5.61 1.78 24.43
N VAL A 71 6.30 2.67 25.14
CA VAL A 71 6.10 4.12 24.98
C VAL A 71 6.56 4.59 23.60
N ILE A 72 7.74 4.13 23.15
CA ILE A 72 8.30 4.49 21.86
C ILE A 72 7.38 4.01 20.73
N ARG A 73 6.91 2.78 20.80
CA ARG A 73 5.97 2.21 19.82
C ARG A 73 4.69 3.03 19.71
N HIS A 74 4.11 3.41 20.85
CA HIS A 74 2.90 4.25 20.89
C HIS A 74 3.16 5.63 20.29
N SER A 75 4.25 6.28 20.70
CA SER A 75 4.62 7.61 20.19
C SER A 75 4.97 7.61 18.71
N ALA A 76 5.50 6.51 18.19
CA ALA A 76 5.79 6.33 16.76
C ALA A 76 4.55 5.97 15.91
N GLY A 77 3.38 5.76 16.54
CA GLY A 77 2.16 5.41 15.83
C GLY A 77 2.19 4.03 15.17
N LEU A 78 3.01 3.10 15.70
CA LEU A 78 3.13 1.75 15.12
C LEU A 78 1.90 0.86 15.34
N GLY A 79 0.90 1.33 16.10
CA GLY A 79 -0.34 0.64 16.35
C GLY A 79 -0.19 -0.66 17.15
N LYS A 80 -1.26 -1.42 17.19
CA LYS A 80 -1.32 -2.73 17.85
C LYS A 80 -1.76 -3.76 16.82
N SER A 81 -1.18 -4.96 16.87
CA SER A 81 -1.68 -6.04 16.03
C SER A 81 -3.11 -6.42 16.44
N PRO A 82 -3.95 -6.84 15.48
CA PRO A 82 -5.29 -7.34 15.75
C PRO A 82 -5.26 -8.47 16.78
N LYS A 83 -6.24 -8.48 17.68
CA LYS A 83 -6.39 -9.53 18.71
C LYS A 83 -7.32 -10.65 18.27
N VAL A 84 -8.08 -10.39 17.23
CA VAL A 84 -9.05 -11.32 16.66
C VAL A 84 -8.39 -12.03 15.49
N ALA A 85 -8.67 -13.33 15.31
CA ALA A 85 -8.20 -14.06 14.16
C ALA A 85 -8.80 -13.47 12.88
N ASP A 86 -7.99 -13.44 11.83
CA ASP A 86 -8.45 -13.02 10.50
C ASP A 86 -9.57 -13.97 10.03
N PRO A 87 -10.76 -13.45 9.71
CA PRO A 87 -11.86 -14.27 9.24
C PRO A 87 -11.77 -14.59 7.75
N ASP A 88 -10.85 -13.96 7.02
CA ASP A 88 -10.71 -14.13 5.59
C ASP A 88 -10.17 -15.52 5.24
N ILE A 89 -10.72 -16.08 4.18
CA ILE A 89 -10.31 -17.37 3.64
C ILE A 89 -9.46 -17.11 2.40
N TYR A 90 -8.21 -17.49 2.44
CA TYR A 90 -7.25 -17.30 1.35
C TYR A 90 -7.17 -18.53 0.46
N ASP A 91 -7.40 -18.34 -0.84
CA ASP A 91 -7.20 -19.37 -1.85
C ASP A 91 -5.71 -19.52 -2.21
N HIS A 92 -5.15 -20.69 -2.00
CA HIS A 92 -3.80 -21.01 -2.44
C HIS A 92 -3.86 -21.72 -3.79
N ARG A 93 -3.28 -21.11 -4.82
CA ARG A 93 -3.26 -21.65 -6.19
C ARG A 93 -1.85 -21.72 -6.74
N TYR A 94 -1.54 -22.82 -7.43
CA TYR A 94 -0.32 -22.97 -8.20
C TYR A 94 -0.60 -22.67 -9.67
N ILE A 95 0.08 -21.68 -10.20
CA ILE A 95 -0.08 -21.25 -11.60
C ILE A 95 1.28 -21.40 -12.30
N HIS A 96 1.28 -22.02 -13.47
CA HIS A 96 2.47 -22.14 -14.30
C HIS A 96 2.40 -21.15 -15.46
N CYS A 97 3.41 -20.32 -15.61
CA CYS A 97 3.56 -19.39 -16.71
C CYS A 97 5.04 -19.32 -17.14
N ASP A 98 5.29 -18.83 -18.34
CA ASP A 98 6.66 -18.57 -18.82
C ASP A 98 7.16 -17.24 -18.29
N VAL A 99 6.27 -16.24 -18.17
CA VAL A 99 6.56 -14.90 -17.65
C VAL A 99 5.53 -14.49 -16.64
N LEU A 100 5.99 -14.16 -15.44
CA LEU A 100 5.20 -13.53 -14.38
C LEU A 100 5.54 -12.05 -14.31
N ILE A 101 4.53 -11.19 -14.39
CA ILE A 101 4.66 -9.75 -14.25
C ILE A 101 3.85 -9.30 -13.05
N ILE A 102 4.48 -8.57 -12.13
CA ILE A 102 3.85 -8.04 -10.92
C ILE A 102 3.76 -6.52 -11.05
N GLY A 103 2.52 -6.03 -10.98
CA GLY A 103 2.18 -4.62 -11.18
C GLY A 103 1.68 -4.33 -12.59
N ALA A 104 0.41 -3.90 -12.70
CA ALA A 104 -0.25 -3.58 -13.96
C ALA A 104 -0.26 -2.07 -14.27
N GLY A 105 0.79 -1.34 -13.90
CA GLY A 105 1.05 0.01 -14.40
C GLY A 105 1.49 -0.01 -15.87
N ILE A 106 1.84 1.15 -16.45
CA ILE A 106 2.26 1.29 -17.85
C ILE A 106 3.34 0.26 -18.22
N SER A 107 4.37 0.14 -17.40
CA SER A 107 5.49 -0.78 -17.67
C SER A 107 5.06 -2.24 -17.67
N GLY A 108 4.21 -2.63 -16.71
CA GLY A 108 3.67 -3.99 -16.63
C GLY A 108 2.76 -4.33 -17.80
N ILE A 109 1.90 -3.41 -18.20
CA ILE A 109 1.03 -3.53 -19.38
C ILE A 109 1.87 -3.76 -20.64
N MET A 110 2.90 -2.94 -20.86
CA MET A 110 3.76 -3.06 -22.05
C MET A 110 4.60 -4.33 -22.01
N ALA A 111 5.11 -4.73 -20.84
CA ALA A 111 5.84 -5.98 -20.69
C ALA A 111 4.95 -7.20 -20.96
N ALA A 112 3.71 -7.20 -20.42
CA ALA A 112 2.73 -8.27 -20.64
C ALA A 112 2.34 -8.40 -22.11
N LYS A 113 2.08 -7.27 -22.77
CA LYS A 113 1.80 -7.22 -24.20
C LYS A 113 2.96 -7.82 -25.02
N THR A 114 4.18 -7.36 -24.74
CA THR A 114 5.37 -7.83 -25.45
C THR A 114 5.61 -9.33 -25.24
N ALA A 115 5.52 -9.83 -24.01
CA ALA A 115 5.71 -11.24 -23.71
C ALA A 115 4.66 -12.10 -24.41
N ALA A 116 3.38 -11.72 -24.31
CA ALA A 116 2.29 -12.47 -24.93
C ALA A 116 2.34 -12.43 -26.45
N GLN A 117 2.73 -11.32 -27.08
CA GLN A 117 2.93 -11.23 -28.53
C GLN A 117 4.06 -12.13 -29.04
N ASN A 118 5.03 -12.46 -28.17
CA ASN A 118 6.07 -13.43 -28.47
C ASN A 118 5.68 -14.88 -28.11
N ASN A 119 4.38 -15.16 -27.97
CA ASN A 119 3.81 -16.48 -27.70
C ASN A 119 4.23 -17.08 -26.34
N LEU A 120 4.66 -16.27 -25.38
CA LEU A 120 4.94 -16.70 -24.02
C LEU A 120 3.65 -16.74 -23.22
N LYS A 121 3.44 -17.81 -22.44
CA LYS A 121 2.34 -17.87 -21.48
C LYS A 121 2.61 -16.87 -20.36
N THR A 122 1.85 -15.79 -20.33
CA THR A 122 2.08 -14.64 -19.49
C THR A 122 1.03 -14.51 -18.41
N LEU A 123 1.44 -14.23 -17.18
CA LEU A 123 0.57 -13.88 -16.07
C LEU A 123 0.90 -12.45 -15.60
N LEU A 124 -0.09 -11.56 -15.65
CA LEU A 124 -0.02 -10.20 -15.12
C LEU A 124 -0.84 -10.13 -13.83
N LEU A 125 -0.19 -9.77 -12.73
CA LEU A 125 -0.81 -9.60 -11.41
C LEU A 125 -0.77 -8.15 -10.97
N ASP A 126 -1.85 -7.67 -10.37
CA ASP A 126 -1.88 -6.41 -9.64
C ASP A 126 -2.65 -6.60 -8.32
N GLU A 127 -2.31 -5.83 -7.31
CA GLU A 127 -3.03 -5.82 -6.03
C GLU A 127 -4.31 -4.97 -6.08
N LYS A 128 -4.40 -4.07 -7.07
CA LYS A 128 -5.55 -3.19 -7.26
C LYS A 128 -6.59 -3.85 -8.16
N THR A 129 -7.85 -3.48 -7.93
CA THR A 129 -8.99 -3.97 -8.70
C THR A 129 -8.97 -3.53 -10.17
N GLU A 130 -8.25 -2.44 -10.47
CA GLU A 130 -8.14 -1.88 -11.81
C GLU A 130 -6.69 -1.82 -12.29
N ILE A 131 -6.46 -2.24 -13.53
CA ILE A 131 -5.15 -2.15 -14.16
C ILE A 131 -4.92 -0.76 -14.75
N GLY A 132 -3.69 -0.26 -14.67
CA GLY A 132 -3.30 1.07 -15.15
C GLY A 132 -2.39 1.82 -14.17
N GLY A 133 -2.33 1.39 -12.91
CA GLY A 133 -1.49 2.01 -11.90
C GLY A 133 -1.82 3.49 -11.69
N THR A 134 -0.80 4.33 -11.62
CA THR A 134 -0.98 5.79 -11.43
C THR A 134 -1.65 6.51 -12.59
N THR A 135 -1.69 5.91 -13.78
CA THR A 135 -2.31 6.53 -14.95
C THR A 135 -3.82 6.65 -14.84
N ILE A 136 -4.47 5.81 -14.03
CA ILE A 136 -5.91 5.88 -13.76
C ILE A 136 -6.30 7.24 -13.16
N TYR A 137 -5.42 7.82 -12.35
CA TYR A 137 -5.68 9.07 -11.63
C TYR A 137 -5.18 10.32 -12.37
N GLN A 138 -4.55 10.15 -13.54
CA GLN A 138 -4.04 11.26 -14.35
C GLN A 138 -5.07 11.72 -15.37
N ASN A 139 -6.01 12.55 -14.93
CA ASN A 139 -7.08 13.10 -15.76
C ASN A 139 -6.72 14.47 -16.42
N SER A 140 -5.44 14.83 -16.50
CA SER A 140 -5.08 16.07 -17.16
C SER A 140 -4.86 15.85 -18.66
N ASP A 141 -5.45 16.71 -19.49
CA ASP A 141 -5.23 16.74 -20.95
C ASP A 141 -3.76 17.00 -21.32
N ASP A 142 -2.96 17.43 -20.35
CA ASP A 142 -1.55 17.75 -20.52
C ASP A 142 -0.64 16.53 -20.58
N PHE A 143 -1.09 15.39 -20.01
CA PHE A 143 -0.27 14.18 -20.02
C PHE A 143 -0.72 13.23 -21.12
N LYS A 144 0.13 13.04 -22.11
CA LYS A 144 -0.12 12.19 -23.28
C LYS A 144 0.92 11.08 -23.38
N ILE A 145 0.47 9.91 -23.76
CA ILE A 145 1.30 8.76 -24.12
C ILE A 145 1.05 8.48 -25.60
N ASP A 146 2.10 8.43 -26.42
CA ASP A 146 2.02 8.24 -27.89
C ASP A 146 1.03 9.21 -28.55
N ASN A 147 1.05 10.49 -28.16
CA ASN A 147 0.15 11.55 -28.62
C ASN A 147 -1.35 11.33 -28.32
N LYS A 148 -1.69 10.36 -27.49
CA LYS A 148 -3.06 10.10 -27.01
C LYS A 148 -3.20 10.57 -25.57
N ILE A 149 -4.41 11.01 -25.21
CA ILE A 149 -4.75 11.21 -23.80
C ILE A 149 -4.55 9.92 -23.04
N THR A 150 -4.04 10.00 -21.82
CA THR A 150 -3.63 8.82 -21.03
C THR A 150 -4.75 7.79 -20.84
N SER A 151 -5.98 8.27 -20.61
CA SER A 151 -7.16 7.40 -20.48
C SER A 151 -7.48 6.61 -21.76
N ASP A 152 -7.39 7.30 -22.92
CA ASP A 152 -7.65 6.68 -24.21
C ASP A 152 -6.58 5.67 -24.58
N TRP A 153 -5.32 6.02 -24.28
CA TRP A 153 -4.21 5.10 -24.45
C TRP A 153 -4.40 3.84 -23.59
N LEU A 154 -4.70 4.02 -22.31
CA LEU A 154 -4.90 2.91 -21.37
C LEU A 154 -6.03 2.00 -21.81
N ASN A 155 -7.18 2.56 -22.16
CA ASN A 155 -8.33 1.79 -22.64
C ASN A 155 -8.00 0.99 -23.92
N ASN A 156 -7.25 1.57 -24.85
CA ASN A 156 -6.79 0.87 -26.03
C ASN A 156 -5.86 -0.30 -25.68
N GLU A 157 -4.88 -0.07 -24.80
CA GLU A 157 -3.95 -1.14 -24.40
C GLU A 157 -4.66 -2.27 -23.65
N ILE A 158 -5.59 -1.97 -22.74
CA ILE A 158 -6.41 -2.96 -22.05
C ILE A 158 -7.20 -3.82 -23.06
N ASN A 159 -7.79 -3.17 -24.05
CA ASN A 159 -8.54 -3.89 -25.09
C ASN A 159 -7.63 -4.78 -25.96
N GLU A 160 -6.40 -4.35 -26.23
CA GLU A 160 -5.42 -5.18 -26.93
C GLU A 160 -4.98 -6.38 -26.10
N LEU A 161 -4.71 -6.17 -24.80
CA LEU A 161 -4.34 -7.26 -23.88
C LEU A 161 -5.43 -8.34 -23.80
N LYS A 162 -6.71 -7.94 -23.75
CA LYS A 162 -7.84 -8.87 -23.68
C LYS A 162 -8.00 -9.77 -24.92
N LYS A 163 -7.36 -9.42 -26.05
CA LYS A 163 -7.37 -10.23 -27.26
C LYS A 163 -6.31 -11.35 -27.25
N LEU A 164 -5.36 -11.29 -26.32
CA LEU A 164 -4.24 -12.23 -26.26
C LEU A 164 -4.62 -13.46 -25.45
N ASN A 165 -4.78 -14.60 -26.11
CA ASN A 165 -5.25 -15.85 -25.50
C ASN A 165 -4.24 -16.48 -24.52
N ASN A 166 -2.97 -16.11 -24.60
CA ASN A 166 -1.87 -16.59 -23.77
C ASN A 166 -1.51 -15.65 -22.64
N LEU A 167 -2.35 -14.63 -22.39
CA LEU A 167 -2.23 -13.70 -21.28
C LEU A 167 -3.37 -13.91 -20.28
N GLU A 168 -3.03 -14.18 -19.05
CA GLU A 168 -3.95 -14.17 -17.90
C GLU A 168 -3.70 -12.92 -17.06
N ILE A 169 -4.76 -12.19 -16.72
CA ILE A 169 -4.70 -11.00 -15.87
C ILE A 169 -5.47 -11.32 -14.59
N LYS A 170 -4.85 -11.03 -13.43
CA LYS A 170 -5.45 -11.15 -12.11
C LYS A 170 -5.24 -9.87 -11.32
N THR A 171 -6.33 -9.35 -10.79
CA THR A 171 -6.42 -8.16 -9.94
C THR A 171 -7.11 -8.51 -8.64
#